data_a7783d7e1054e4184875a936fb2b1a40
#
_entry.id   a7783d7e1054e4184875a936fb2b1a40
#
_cell.length_a   1.000
_cell.length_b   1.000
_cell.length_c   1.000
_cell.angle_alpha   90.00
_cell.angle_beta   90.00
_cell.angle_gamma   90.00
#
_symmetry.space_group_name_H-M   'P 1'
#
loop_
_entity.id
_entity.type
_entity.pdbx_description
1 polymer ?
#
loop_
_entity_poly.entity_id
_entity_poly.type
_entity_poly.pdbx_seq_one_letter_code
_entity_poly.pdbx_strand_id
1 'polypeptide(L)' 'MKKTLIDVSKKTGYSISTISRVLNGKSEKYRISQSAKEVILQS' A
#
# COMPACT_ATOMS: atom_id res chain seq x y z
N MET A 1 -8.71 13.81 9.16
CA MET A 1 -8.99 12.42 9.54
C MET A 1 -7.81 11.53 9.20
N LYS A 2 -7.44 10.67 10.13
CA LYS A 2 -6.33 9.75 9.89
C LYS A 2 -6.81 8.56 9.09
N LYS A 3 -6.07 8.26 8.02
CA LYS A 3 -6.30 7.02 7.28
C LYS A 3 -5.47 5.92 7.91
N THR A 4 -6.10 4.81 8.21
CA THR A 4 -5.40 3.65 8.74
C THR A 4 -5.07 2.69 7.61
N LEU A 5 -4.20 1.72 7.90
CA LEU A 5 -3.88 0.69 6.91
C LEU A 5 -5.12 -0.10 6.50
N ILE A 6 -6.05 -0.26 7.45
CA ILE A 6 -7.30 -0.96 7.17
C ILE A 6 -8.13 -0.18 6.15
N ASP A 7 -8.21 1.14 6.30
CA ASP A 7 -8.96 1.98 5.36
C ASP A 7 -8.35 1.89 3.97
N VAL A 8 -7.04 1.99 3.86
CA VAL A 8 -6.35 1.90 2.58
C VAL A 8 -6.57 0.53 1.95
N SER A 9 -6.51 -0.53 2.77
CA SER A 9 -6.74 -1.89 2.29
C SER A 9 -8.12 -2.05 1.67
N LYS A 10 -9.15 -1.54 2.34
CA LYS A 10 -10.51 -1.61 1.83
C LYS A 10 -10.70 -0.80 0.56
N LYS A 11 -10.05 0.34 0.49
CA LYS A 11 -10.18 1.24 -0.65
C LYS A 11 -9.45 0.73 -1.88
N THR A 12 -8.26 0.17 -1.69
CA THR A 12 -7.43 -0.28 -2.80
C THR A 12 -7.58 -1.74 -3.15
N GLY A 13 -8.05 -2.55 -2.21
CA GLY A 13 -8.15 -3.99 -2.41
C GLY A 13 -6.85 -4.74 -2.14
N TYR A 14 -5.81 -4.05 -1.67
CA TYR A 14 -4.54 -4.69 -1.34
C TYR A 14 -4.52 -5.09 0.13
N SER A 15 -3.72 -6.09 0.47
CA SER A 15 -3.59 -6.53 1.85
C SER A 15 -2.84 -5.49 2.69
N ILE A 16 -3.10 -5.51 4.00
CA ILE A 16 -2.43 -4.60 4.92
C ILE A 16 -0.91 -4.81 4.85
N SER A 17 -0.47 -6.05 4.73
CA SER A 17 0.96 -6.35 4.62
C SER A 17 1.58 -5.66 3.41
N THR A 18 0.92 -5.73 2.26
CA THR A 18 1.40 -5.08 1.03
C THR A 18 1.48 -3.58 1.23
N ILE A 19 0.45 -2.98 1.81
CA ILE A 19 0.40 -1.55 2.04
C ILE A 19 1.54 -1.12 2.97
N SER A 20 1.76 -1.86 4.04
CA SER A 20 2.84 -1.56 4.98
C SER A 20 4.20 -1.59 4.30
N ARG A 21 4.43 -2.58 3.43
CA ARG A 21 5.69 -2.69 2.69
C ARG A 21 5.92 -1.48 1.80
N VAL A 22 4.88 -1.03 1.12
CA VAL A 22 4.98 0.14 0.26
C VAL A 22 5.29 1.40 1.07
N LEU A 23 4.58 1.59 2.18
CA LEU A 23 4.77 2.76 3.02
C LEU A 23 6.13 2.80 3.69
N ASN A 24 6.74 1.64 3.92
CA ASN A 24 8.06 1.55 4.52
C ASN A 24 9.19 1.55 3.49
N GLY A 25 8.86 1.79 2.22
CA GLY A 25 9.87 1.87 1.17
C GLY A 25 10.45 0.52 0.77
N LYS A 26 9.73 -0.57 1.02
CA LYS A 26 10.21 -1.91 0.72
C LYS A 26 9.54 -2.52 -0.51
N SER A 27 8.92 -1.69 -1.34
CA SER A 27 8.23 -2.19 -2.52
C SER A 27 9.16 -2.94 -3.48
N GLU A 28 10.41 -2.49 -3.62
CA GLU A 28 11.37 -3.16 -4.47
C GLU A 28 11.78 -4.53 -3.91
N LYS A 29 11.97 -4.60 -2.60
CA LYS A 29 12.36 -5.84 -1.94
C LYS A 29 11.32 -6.95 -2.15
N TYR A 30 10.05 -6.59 -2.14
CA TYR A 30 8.96 -7.54 -2.30
C TYR A 30 8.37 -7.56 -3.70
N ARG A 31 9.04 -6.90 -4.64
CA ARG A 31 8.64 -6.85 -6.05
C ARG A 31 7.19 -6.37 -6.24
N ILE A 32 6.81 -5.38 -5.48
CA ILE A 32 5.50 -4.78 -5.62
C ILE A 32 5.51 -3.90 -6.87
N SER A 33 4.51 -4.06 -7.73
CA SER A 33 4.47 -3.33 -8.99
C SER A 33 4.35 -1.82 -8.78
N GLN A 34 4.82 -1.06 -9.77
CA GLN A 34 4.71 0.39 -9.71
C GLN A 34 3.25 0.83 -9.63
N SER A 35 2.37 0.14 -10.35
CA SER A 35 0.94 0.45 -10.33
C SER A 35 0.37 0.28 -8.92
N ALA A 36 0.69 -0.82 -8.25
CA ALA A 36 0.21 -1.05 -6.89
C ALA A 36 0.75 0.01 -5.94
N LYS A 37 2.03 0.34 -6.07
CA LYS A 37 2.66 1.36 -5.25
C LYS A 37 1.96 2.71 -5.41
N GLU A 38 1.68 3.12 -6.63
CA GLU A 38 1.03 4.39 -6.91
C GLU A 38 -0.38 4.43 -6.33
N VAL A 39 -1.14 3.36 -6.51
CA VAL A 39 -2.50 3.27 -5.97
C VAL A 39 -2.49 3.43 -4.46
N ILE A 40 -1.58 2.75 -3.78
CA ILE A 40 -1.49 2.81 -2.33
C ILE A 40 -1.07 4.21 -1.87
N LEU A 41 -0.09 4.82 -2.53
CA LEU A 41 0.40 6.14 -2.13
C LEU A 41 -0.62 7.24 -2.40
N GLN A 42 -1.51 7.06 -3.36
CA GLN A 42 -2.56 8.02 -3.67
C GLN A 42 -3.79 7.90 -2.77
N SER A 43 -3.88 6.87 -2.01
CA SER A 43 -5.04 6.62 -1.15
C SER A 43 -5.05 7.46 0.11
#